data_38c622563e2c41038916c3bc1ff376cf
#
_entry.id   38c622563e2c41038916c3bc1ff376cf
#
_cell.length_a   1.000
_cell.length_b   1.000
_cell.length_c   1.000
_cell.angle_alpha   90.00
_cell.angle_beta   90.00
_cell.angle_gamma   90.00
#
_symmetry.space_group_name_H-M   'P 1'
#
loop_
_entity.id
_entity.type
_entity.pdbx_description
1 polymer ?
#
loop_
_entity_poly.entity_id
_entity_poly.type
_entity_poly.pdbx_seq_one_letter_code
_entity_poly.pdbx_strand_id
1 'polypeptide(L)'
;MLQNIWEETSVTRPVEVVTSVERRRRWDPEVNQTAVRPKICCGIVNRGLAIYNGMIFAPVIDGRLEALDASTGKVIWESRVGYTQDYYSITMAPRIANGKVLIGVSGGDHPIRGFFDAYDAATGHRAWRFYTVPGNPALPFENEAMRKAAKTWGGDFYKMGGGGSVWDGMAYDAEADLIYVGTGNAEPWVQKFRGAQNVDNLYTASILAVKVSTGELKWHYQAVPNDNWDYDNVQQMILADLTINGRPRKVLMQAAKDGIFLVLDRITGQFISGQAYTQVNWMHGFDESGRPMINKDAFYDKEPVTIFPTAGGAHNWAPMSFSPNTGLVYIPTSYGSWTFAAGDKVVPHPYGDTGLAEGFLTERPNSMPFIGPPPLGKERGALEAWDPVNQKLVWRTPGGGGIGGGVVTTAGNLAFQVINDGRLLAYSADKGEKLFELQTGRTGMGPPITYMVDGKQYVALMGGLGGLAMAVTPTDTKLDTPPLLFVFELDGKTPMPKPAAPPPPFGAPPPPPPTELHK
;
A
#
# COMPACT_ATOMS: atom_id res chain seq x y z
N MET A 1 -22.82 -2.51 24.67
CA MET A 1 -23.00 -3.93 25.02
C MET A 1 -22.18 -4.81 24.06
N LEU A 2 -20.90 -4.49 23.85
CA LEU A 2 -19.97 -5.23 22.99
C LEU A 2 -18.62 -5.52 23.71
N GLN A 3 -18.65 -5.49 25.05
CA GLN A 3 -17.43 -5.47 25.86
C GLN A 3 -16.92 -6.84 26.32
N ASN A 4 -17.64 -7.96 26.13
CA ASN A 4 -17.36 -9.17 26.91
C ASN A 4 -17.12 -10.46 26.13
N ILE A 5 -16.77 -10.45 24.85
CA ILE A 5 -16.57 -11.72 24.12
C ILE A 5 -15.11 -12.24 24.20
N TRP A 6 -14.14 -11.36 24.54
CA TRP A 6 -12.70 -11.73 24.55
C TRP A 6 -11.99 -11.48 25.89
N GLU A 7 -12.71 -11.04 26.95
CA GLU A 7 -12.07 -10.58 28.20
C GLU A 7 -11.61 -11.69 29.17
N GLU A 8 -12.02 -12.94 28.99
CA GLU A 8 -11.74 -14.00 30.01
C GLU A 8 -11.28 -15.35 29.48
N THR A 9 -10.69 -15.46 28.31
CA THR A 9 -10.29 -16.79 27.86
C THR A 9 -8.78 -16.92 27.68
N SER A 10 -8.18 -17.72 28.55
CA SER A 10 -6.86 -18.29 28.31
C SER A 10 -6.80 -18.91 26.89
N VAL A 11 -5.76 -18.54 26.14
CA VAL A 11 -5.55 -18.70 24.70
C VAL A 11 -5.47 -20.16 24.18
N THR A 12 -6.17 -21.10 24.76
CA THR A 12 -6.16 -22.51 24.37
C THR A 12 -7.43 -23.01 23.69
N ARG A 13 -8.38 -22.11 23.38
CA ARG A 13 -9.62 -22.55 22.71
C ARG A 13 -9.42 -22.75 21.21
N PRO A 14 -9.92 -23.87 20.65
CA PRO A 14 -9.82 -24.08 19.20
C PRO A 14 -10.61 -23.05 18.41
N VAL A 15 -10.07 -22.67 17.26
CA VAL A 15 -10.71 -21.76 16.30
C VAL A 15 -11.25 -22.57 15.14
N GLU A 16 -12.49 -22.35 14.72
CA GLU A 16 -13.09 -23.06 13.60
C GLU A 16 -12.70 -22.43 12.27
N VAL A 17 -12.28 -23.27 11.34
CA VAL A 17 -12.11 -22.93 9.92
C VAL A 17 -13.38 -23.33 9.18
N VAL A 18 -14.09 -22.36 8.61
CA VAL A 18 -15.22 -22.65 7.72
C VAL A 18 -14.67 -23.22 6.41
N THR A 19 -14.86 -24.53 6.20
CA THR A 19 -14.28 -25.25 5.06
C THR A 19 -15.17 -25.31 3.82
N SER A 20 -16.45 -24.91 3.93
CA SER A 20 -17.37 -24.87 2.80
C SER A 20 -18.21 -23.61 2.79
N VAL A 21 -17.93 -22.76 1.82
CA VAL A 21 -18.87 -21.70 1.42
C VAL A 21 -19.65 -22.22 0.22
N GLU A 22 -20.99 -22.29 0.34
CA GLU A 22 -21.82 -22.57 -0.81
C GLU A 22 -21.65 -21.43 -1.82
N ARG A 23 -20.94 -21.70 -2.94
CA ARG A 23 -20.73 -20.72 -4.00
C ARG A 23 -22.06 -20.49 -4.73
N ARG A 24 -22.85 -19.54 -4.27
CA ARG A 24 -24.11 -19.17 -4.91
C ARG A 24 -23.91 -18.38 -6.19
N ARG A 25 -22.76 -17.68 -6.33
CA ARG A 25 -22.47 -16.78 -7.47
C ARG A 25 -20.98 -16.75 -7.76
N ARG A 26 -20.67 -16.62 -9.03
CA ARG A 26 -19.31 -16.43 -9.53
C ARG A 26 -19.32 -15.29 -10.55
N TRP A 27 -18.41 -14.38 -10.40
CA TRP A 27 -18.01 -13.42 -11.42
C TRP A 27 -16.55 -13.67 -11.80
N ASP A 28 -16.25 -13.60 -13.10
CA ASP A 28 -14.92 -13.74 -13.65
C ASP A 28 -14.74 -12.62 -14.68
N PRO A 29 -13.78 -11.70 -14.50
CA PRO A 29 -13.57 -10.59 -15.43
C PRO A 29 -12.90 -11.01 -16.74
N GLU A 30 -12.59 -12.30 -16.93
CA GLU A 30 -11.98 -12.85 -18.15
C GLU A 30 -10.74 -12.08 -18.62
N VAL A 31 -9.81 -11.80 -17.70
CA VAL A 31 -8.58 -11.05 -17.99
C VAL A 31 -7.67 -11.84 -18.90
N ASN A 32 -7.23 -11.23 -20.01
CA ASN A 32 -6.17 -11.78 -20.84
C ASN A 32 -4.82 -11.65 -20.12
N GLN A 33 -4.48 -12.63 -19.30
CA GLN A 33 -3.26 -12.61 -18.48
C GLN A 33 -1.98 -12.55 -19.31
N THR A 34 -1.95 -13.18 -20.47
CA THR A 34 -0.78 -13.15 -21.37
C THR A 34 -0.49 -11.73 -21.87
N ALA A 35 -1.52 -10.93 -22.13
CA ALA A 35 -1.36 -9.55 -22.56
C ALA A 35 -1.05 -8.61 -21.37
N VAL A 36 -1.59 -8.87 -20.20
CA VAL A 36 -1.49 -7.99 -19.03
C VAL A 36 -0.19 -8.17 -18.27
N ARG A 37 0.21 -9.41 -17.96
CA ARG A 37 1.36 -9.69 -17.07
C ARG A 37 2.67 -9.03 -17.49
N PRO A 38 3.06 -8.95 -18.76
CA PRO A 38 4.29 -8.27 -19.17
C PRO A 38 4.25 -6.74 -19.01
N LYS A 39 3.09 -6.18 -18.70
CA LYS A 39 2.85 -4.72 -18.64
C LYS A 39 2.57 -4.19 -17.24
N ILE A 40 2.66 -5.05 -16.24
CA ILE A 40 2.40 -4.68 -14.85
C ILE A 40 3.62 -4.95 -13.99
N CYS A 41 3.89 -4.05 -13.06
CA CYS A 41 4.82 -4.31 -11.97
C CYS A 41 4.23 -5.37 -11.02
N CYS A 42 5.08 -6.09 -10.32
CA CYS A 42 4.80 -6.65 -9.00
C CYS A 42 3.71 -7.75 -8.94
N GLY A 43 3.23 -8.26 -10.07
CA GLY A 43 2.28 -9.36 -10.16
C GLY A 43 0.81 -8.94 -10.19
N ILE A 44 -0.07 -9.93 -10.27
CA ILE A 44 -1.52 -9.72 -10.29
C ILE A 44 -2.00 -9.51 -8.87
N VAL A 45 -2.32 -8.27 -8.52
CA VAL A 45 -2.74 -7.85 -7.18
C VAL A 45 -4.14 -7.25 -7.25
N ASN A 46 -4.98 -7.61 -6.28
CA ASN A 46 -6.26 -6.95 -6.00
C ASN A 46 -6.32 -6.71 -4.48
N ARG A 47 -6.43 -5.45 -4.04
CA ARG A 47 -6.45 -5.07 -2.63
C ARG A 47 -7.85 -4.94 -2.04
N GLY A 48 -8.88 -5.22 -2.82
CA GLY A 48 -10.25 -5.27 -2.30
C GLY A 48 -11.31 -4.73 -3.25
N LEU A 49 -12.51 -4.74 -2.74
CA LEU A 49 -13.75 -4.34 -3.41
C LEU A 49 -14.39 -3.21 -2.60
N ALA A 50 -15.33 -2.47 -3.20
CA ALA A 50 -16.21 -1.58 -2.48
C ALA A 50 -17.67 -2.03 -2.61
N ILE A 51 -18.50 -1.70 -1.62
CA ILE A 51 -19.93 -2.03 -1.59
C ILE A 51 -20.71 -0.75 -1.33
N TYR A 52 -21.70 -0.48 -2.17
CA TYR A 52 -22.58 0.66 -1.98
C TYR A 52 -23.91 0.46 -2.74
N ASN A 53 -25.03 0.77 -2.08
CA ASN A 53 -26.39 0.71 -2.65
C ASN A 53 -26.70 -0.60 -3.41
N GLY A 54 -26.37 -1.76 -2.81
CA GLY A 54 -26.65 -3.06 -3.41
C GLY A 54 -25.73 -3.44 -4.57
N MET A 55 -24.69 -2.66 -4.83
CA MET A 55 -23.67 -2.93 -5.86
C MET A 55 -22.31 -3.24 -5.22
N ILE A 56 -21.55 -4.10 -5.90
CA ILE A 56 -20.14 -4.39 -5.62
C ILE A 56 -19.32 -3.75 -6.74
N PHE A 57 -18.37 -2.90 -6.37
CA PHE A 57 -17.44 -2.29 -7.32
C PHE A 57 -16.13 -3.05 -7.31
N ALA A 58 -15.80 -3.64 -8.46
CA ALA A 58 -14.66 -4.52 -8.65
C ALA A 58 -13.64 -3.88 -9.59
N PRO A 59 -12.42 -3.59 -9.09
CA PRO A 59 -11.33 -3.16 -9.96
C PRO A 59 -10.74 -4.38 -10.65
N VAL A 60 -10.48 -4.25 -11.94
CA VAL A 60 -9.87 -5.29 -12.76
C VAL A 60 -8.45 -4.87 -13.13
N ILE A 61 -7.51 -5.79 -13.02
CA ILE A 61 -6.07 -5.52 -13.23
C ILE A 61 -5.76 -4.94 -14.61
N ASP A 62 -6.60 -5.19 -15.61
CA ASP A 62 -6.44 -4.69 -16.99
C ASP A 62 -6.94 -3.25 -17.20
N GLY A 63 -7.28 -2.55 -16.11
CA GLY A 63 -7.71 -1.15 -16.14
C GLY A 63 -9.21 -0.93 -16.29
N ARG A 64 -10.05 -1.95 -16.10
CA ARG A 64 -11.51 -1.81 -15.99
C ARG A 64 -11.95 -1.60 -14.55
N LEU A 65 -13.05 -0.88 -14.37
CA LEU A 65 -13.82 -0.80 -13.14
C LEU A 65 -15.23 -1.30 -13.45
N GLU A 66 -15.67 -2.34 -12.77
CA GLU A 66 -16.99 -2.95 -12.99
C GLU A 66 -17.87 -2.79 -11.75
N ALA A 67 -19.15 -2.46 -11.96
CA ALA A 67 -20.17 -2.54 -10.92
C ALA A 67 -21.03 -3.79 -11.14
N LEU A 68 -21.14 -4.59 -10.09
CA LEU A 68 -21.89 -5.83 -10.08
C LEU A 68 -23.12 -5.66 -9.18
N ASP A 69 -24.25 -6.20 -9.59
CA ASP A 69 -25.39 -6.39 -8.70
C ASP A 69 -25.02 -7.38 -7.58
N ALA A 70 -25.03 -6.94 -6.34
CA ALA A 70 -24.62 -7.76 -5.20
C ALA A 70 -25.53 -8.98 -4.99
N SER A 71 -26.76 -8.92 -5.50
CA SER A 71 -27.75 -9.99 -5.38
C SER A 71 -27.58 -11.07 -6.45
N THR A 72 -27.18 -10.73 -7.66
CA THR A 72 -27.11 -11.65 -8.81
C THR A 72 -25.69 -11.92 -9.30
N GLY A 73 -24.71 -11.05 -8.99
CA GLY A 73 -23.36 -11.08 -9.52
C GLY A 73 -23.25 -10.63 -10.98
N LYS A 74 -24.33 -10.10 -11.58
CA LYS A 74 -24.31 -9.60 -12.95
C LYS A 74 -23.68 -8.22 -13.02
N VAL A 75 -22.93 -7.96 -14.08
CA VAL A 75 -22.38 -6.64 -14.39
C VAL A 75 -23.51 -5.68 -14.71
N ILE A 76 -23.59 -4.56 -14.00
CA ILE A 76 -24.54 -3.44 -14.22
C ILE A 76 -23.92 -2.45 -15.21
N TRP A 77 -22.66 -2.07 -14.96
CA TRP A 77 -21.88 -1.21 -15.85
C TRP A 77 -20.39 -1.53 -15.75
N GLU A 78 -19.65 -1.18 -16.80
CA GLU A 78 -18.20 -1.24 -16.90
C GLU A 78 -17.67 0.12 -17.36
N SER A 79 -16.56 0.57 -16.77
CA SER A 79 -15.86 1.77 -17.20
C SER A 79 -14.37 1.50 -17.38
N ARG A 80 -13.80 2.02 -18.48
CA ARG A 80 -12.37 1.95 -18.75
C ARG A 80 -11.66 3.12 -18.05
N VAL A 81 -10.85 2.81 -17.05
CA VAL A 81 -10.05 3.78 -16.29
C VAL A 81 -8.72 4.05 -17.01
N GLY A 82 -8.01 2.99 -17.39
CA GLY A 82 -6.76 3.05 -18.12
C GLY A 82 -6.58 1.85 -19.05
N TYR A 83 -5.55 1.86 -19.86
CA TYR A 83 -5.26 0.79 -20.81
C TYR A 83 -3.93 0.12 -20.47
N THR A 84 -3.91 -1.21 -20.40
CA THR A 84 -2.70 -1.98 -20.10
C THR A 84 -1.65 -1.85 -21.20
N GLN A 85 -2.04 -1.66 -22.46
CA GLN A 85 -1.08 -1.39 -23.56
C GLN A 85 -0.26 -0.12 -23.30
N ASP A 86 -0.81 0.84 -22.52
CA ASP A 86 -0.15 2.07 -22.10
C ASP A 86 0.44 1.93 -20.68
N TYR A 87 0.66 0.70 -20.20
CA TYR A 87 1.20 0.33 -18.89
C TYR A 87 0.34 0.69 -17.68
N TYR A 88 -0.93 1.08 -17.87
CA TYR A 88 -1.84 1.28 -16.74
C TYR A 88 -2.43 -0.04 -16.26
N SER A 89 -2.52 -0.19 -14.96
CA SER A 89 -3.25 -1.26 -14.28
C SER A 89 -4.01 -0.72 -13.08
N ILE A 90 -4.86 -1.53 -12.46
CA ILE A 90 -5.54 -1.17 -11.22
C ILE A 90 -5.26 -2.26 -10.20
N THR A 91 -4.67 -1.88 -9.05
CA THR A 91 -4.32 -2.80 -7.97
C THR A 91 -4.99 -2.43 -6.65
N MET A 92 -5.54 -1.23 -6.52
CA MET A 92 -6.15 -0.69 -5.31
C MET A 92 -7.62 -1.11 -5.17
N ALA A 93 -8.13 -1.07 -3.93
CA ALA A 93 -9.57 -1.12 -3.66
C ALA A 93 -10.24 0.22 -4.02
N PRO A 94 -11.39 0.23 -4.70
CA PRO A 94 -12.17 1.44 -4.92
C PRO A 94 -12.61 2.07 -3.59
N ARG A 95 -12.76 3.40 -3.56
CA ARG A 95 -13.32 4.11 -2.40
C ARG A 95 -14.66 4.75 -2.77
N ILE A 96 -15.65 4.52 -1.93
CA ILE A 96 -16.95 5.20 -2.06
C ILE A 96 -16.90 6.52 -1.28
N ALA A 97 -17.29 7.60 -1.96
CA ALA A 97 -17.40 8.92 -1.37
C ALA A 97 -18.50 9.73 -2.07
N ASN A 98 -19.48 10.22 -1.30
CA ASN A 98 -20.55 11.10 -1.76
C ASN A 98 -21.20 10.63 -3.09
N GLY A 99 -21.63 9.35 -3.14
CA GLY A 99 -22.29 8.77 -4.33
C GLY A 99 -21.36 8.51 -5.51
N LYS A 100 -20.05 8.63 -5.34
CA LYS A 100 -19.03 8.38 -6.35
C LYS A 100 -18.16 7.19 -5.97
N VAL A 101 -17.62 6.51 -6.97
CA VAL A 101 -16.58 5.50 -6.86
C VAL A 101 -15.27 6.16 -7.30
N LEU A 102 -14.31 6.25 -6.39
CA LEU A 102 -12.99 6.78 -6.68
C LEU A 102 -12.02 5.63 -6.91
N ILE A 103 -11.19 5.77 -7.92
CA ILE A 103 -10.20 4.78 -8.32
C ILE A 103 -8.97 5.45 -8.92
N GLY A 104 -7.81 4.98 -8.55
CA GLY A 104 -6.53 5.39 -9.12
C GLY A 104 -5.92 4.33 -10.02
N VAL A 105 -4.76 4.62 -10.57
CA VAL A 105 -4.01 3.72 -11.46
C VAL A 105 -2.65 3.37 -10.88
N SER A 106 -2.21 2.16 -11.18
CA SER A 106 -0.86 1.66 -10.97
C SER A 106 -0.04 1.77 -12.26
N GLY A 107 1.26 1.62 -12.17
CA GLY A 107 2.20 1.65 -13.28
C GLY A 107 3.27 2.73 -13.14
N GLY A 108 3.50 3.24 -11.91
CA GLY A 108 4.44 4.33 -11.64
C GLY A 108 5.90 4.05 -12.00
N ASP A 109 6.29 2.78 -12.16
CA ASP A 109 7.63 2.37 -12.62
C ASP A 109 7.73 2.22 -14.15
N HIS A 110 6.68 2.57 -14.86
CA HIS A 110 6.60 2.62 -16.31
C HIS A 110 6.37 4.06 -16.76
N PRO A 111 6.58 4.39 -18.04
CA PRO A 111 6.42 5.74 -18.55
C PRO A 111 4.95 6.19 -18.60
N ILE A 112 4.31 6.24 -17.43
CA ILE A 112 2.93 6.68 -17.28
C ILE A 112 2.82 8.03 -16.60
N ARG A 113 1.72 8.71 -16.89
CA ARG A 113 1.28 9.92 -16.16
C ARG A 113 0.21 9.53 -15.14
N GLY A 114 0.52 9.64 -13.85
CA GLY A 114 -0.38 9.27 -12.76
C GLY A 114 -1.66 10.10 -12.73
N PHE A 115 -2.75 9.47 -12.32
CA PHE A 115 -4.05 10.09 -12.10
C PHE A 115 -4.96 9.23 -11.23
N PHE A 116 -6.07 9.83 -10.81
CA PHE A 116 -7.23 9.12 -10.26
C PHE A 116 -8.53 9.76 -10.73
N ASP A 117 -9.57 8.95 -10.76
CA ASP A 117 -10.87 9.29 -11.29
C ASP A 117 -11.97 9.16 -10.23
N ALA A 118 -13.04 9.93 -10.41
CA ALA A 118 -14.32 9.70 -9.75
C ALA A 118 -15.39 9.36 -10.78
N TYR A 119 -16.10 8.28 -10.54
CA TYR A 119 -17.23 7.81 -11.34
C TYR A 119 -18.51 7.93 -10.54
N ASP A 120 -19.61 8.31 -11.19
CA ASP A 120 -20.94 8.21 -10.60
C ASP A 120 -21.23 6.73 -10.30
N ALA A 121 -21.57 6.41 -9.05
CA ALA A 121 -21.72 5.03 -8.62
C ALA A 121 -22.89 4.29 -9.30
N ALA A 122 -23.94 5.01 -9.68
CA ALA A 122 -25.12 4.41 -10.30
C ALA A 122 -24.92 4.12 -11.80
N THR A 123 -24.18 4.98 -12.50
CA THR A 123 -24.10 4.97 -13.96
C THR A 123 -22.75 4.59 -14.54
N GLY A 124 -21.68 4.65 -13.74
CA GLY A 124 -20.32 4.44 -14.21
C GLY A 124 -19.75 5.58 -15.07
N HIS A 125 -20.48 6.70 -15.21
CA HIS A 125 -19.96 7.85 -15.94
C HIS A 125 -18.90 8.55 -15.12
N ARG A 126 -17.75 8.88 -15.76
CA ARG A 126 -16.67 9.62 -15.10
C ARG A 126 -17.13 11.05 -14.82
N ALA A 127 -17.19 11.43 -13.53
CA ALA A 127 -17.51 12.77 -13.08
C ALA A 127 -16.33 13.72 -13.29
N TRP A 128 -15.13 13.29 -12.92
CA TRP A 128 -13.89 14.06 -13.10
C TRP A 128 -12.66 13.14 -13.07
N ARG A 129 -11.53 13.67 -13.58
CA ARG A 129 -10.17 13.10 -13.47
C ARG A 129 -9.25 14.13 -12.87
N PHE A 130 -8.38 13.72 -11.96
CA PHE A 130 -7.29 14.52 -11.42
C PHE A 130 -5.94 13.86 -11.78
N TYR A 131 -5.12 14.55 -12.57
CA TYR A 131 -3.75 14.15 -12.81
C TYR A 131 -2.86 14.52 -11.64
N THR A 132 -1.93 13.65 -11.26
CA THR A 132 -1.03 13.84 -10.13
C THR A 132 0.30 14.48 -10.52
N VAL A 133 0.63 14.43 -11.81
CA VAL A 133 1.81 15.09 -12.41
C VAL A 133 1.40 15.91 -13.62
N PRO A 134 2.13 16.99 -13.96
CA PRO A 134 1.77 17.84 -15.10
C PRO A 134 2.03 17.11 -16.42
N GLY A 135 1.31 17.49 -17.46
CA GLY A 135 1.53 17.02 -18.81
C GLY A 135 2.63 17.79 -19.54
N ASN A 136 2.65 17.67 -20.88
CA ASN A 136 3.55 18.42 -21.74
C ASN A 136 3.34 19.94 -21.56
N PRO A 137 4.35 20.70 -21.14
CA PRO A 137 4.23 22.13 -20.88
C PRO A 137 3.96 22.97 -22.14
N ALA A 138 4.11 22.41 -23.34
CA ALA A 138 3.73 23.07 -24.60
C ALA A 138 2.20 23.05 -24.85
N LEU A 139 1.43 22.30 -24.04
CA LEU A 139 -0.03 22.18 -24.13
C LEU A 139 -0.70 22.91 -22.95
N PRO A 140 -1.98 23.31 -23.09
CA PRO A 140 -2.74 23.84 -21.97
C PRO A 140 -2.82 22.85 -20.80
N PHE A 141 -2.65 23.33 -19.59
CA PHE A 141 -2.83 22.52 -18.39
C PHE A 141 -4.32 22.34 -18.08
N GLU A 142 -4.68 21.18 -17.54
CA GLU A 142 -6.07 20.81 -17.25
C GLU A 142 -6.69 21.69 -16.14
N ASN A 143 -5.84 22.16 -15.23
CA ASN A 143 -6.26 23.00 -14.11
C ASN A 143 -5.09 23.77 -13.50
N GLU A 144 -5.40 24.64 -12.53
CA GLU A 144 -4.41 25.49 -11.85
C GLU A 144 -3.39 24.67 -11.05
N ALA A 145 -3.78 23.51 -10.47
CA ALA A 145 -2.85 22.64 -9.74
C ALA A 145 -1.75 22.12 -10.67
N MET A 146 -2.10 21.67 -11.88
CA MET A 146 -1.14 21.21 -12.88
C MET A 146 -0.23 22.33 -13.38
N ARG A 147 -0.77 23.54 -13.56
CA ARG A 147 0.01 24.71 -13.93
C ARG A 147 1.04 25.11 -12.86
N LYS A 148 0.67 24.97 -11.58
CA LYS A 148 1.61 25.20 -10.46
C LYS A 148 2.65 24.10 -10.38
N ALA A 149 2.23 22.82 -10.48
CA ALA A 149 3.12 21.67 -10.44
C ALA A 149 4.19 21.72 -11.55
N ALA A 150 3.83 22.13 -12.76
CA ALA A 150 4.76 22.22 -13.89
C ALA A 150 6.00 23.10 -13.62
N LYS A 151 5.90 24.06 -12.71
CA LYS A 151 7.02 24.91 -12.30
C LYS A 151 8.06 24.18 -11.44
N THR A 152 7.72 22.99 -10.94
CA THR A 152 8.57 22.14 -10.10
C THR A 152 9.16 20.95 -10.87
N TRP A 153 9.06 20.98 -12.19
CA TRP A 153 9.59 19.97 -13.08
C TRP A 153 10.55 20.62 -14.08
N GLY A 154 11.49 19.83 -14.59
CA GLY A 154 12.45 20.28 -15.58
C GLY A 154 12.66 19.25 -16.69
N GLY A 155 13.32 19.67 -17.77
CA GLY A 155 13.61 18.81 -18.91
C GLY A 155 12.35 18.27 -19.63
N ASP A 156 12.51 17.12 -20.23
CA ASP A 156 11.46 16.44 -21.01
C ASP A 156 10.74 15.35 -20.19
N PHE A 157 10.59 15.53 -18.89
CA PHE A 157 9.99 14.55 -17.97
C PHE A 157 8.68 13.93 -18.48
N TYR A 158 7.86 14.73 -19.15
CA TYR A 158 6.56 14.31 -19.69
C TYR A 158 6.67 13.21 -20.76
N LYS A 159 7.83 13.03 -21.38
CA LYS A 159 8.07 11.93 -22.35
C LYS A 159 8.14 10.57 -21.66
N MET A 160 8.51 10.57 -20.37
CA MET A 160 8.53 9.40 -19.50
C MET A 160 7.30 9.35 -18.57
N GLY A 161 6.31 10.22 -18.81
CA GLY A 161 5.07 10.27 -18.02
C GLY A 161 5.19 10.98 -16.67
N GLY A 162 6.32 10.86 -15.98
CA GLY A 162 6.59 11.52 -14.71
C GLY A 162 6.19 10.71 -13.46
N GLY A 163 5.50 9.59 -13.59
CA GLY A 163 5.08 8.76 -12.46
C GLY A 163 3.87 9.29 -11.70
N GLY A 164 3.93 9.31 -10.36
CA GLY A 164 2.87 9.83 -9.49
C GLY A 164 1.60 8.98 -9.48
N SER A 165 1.71 7.67 -9.68
CA SER A 165 0.57 6.74 -9.71
C SER A 165 -0.18 6.73 -8.37
N VAL A 166 -1.46 6.35 -8.39
CA VAL A 166 -2.32 6.21 -7.22
C VAL A 166 -2.78 4.76 -7.14
N TRP A 167 -1.97 3.92 -6.50
CA TRP A 167 -2.13 2.48 -6.59
C TRP A 167 -2.59 1.80 -5.28
N ASP A 168 -2.75 2.56 -4.20
CA ASP A 168 -3.21 2.04 -2.91
C ASP A 168 -4.21 3.00 -2.23
N GLY A 169 -4.24 3.06 -0.90
CA GLY A 169 -5.31 3.55 -0.09
C GLY A 169 -5.71 5.01 -0.28
N MET A 170 -7.00 5.25 -0.12
CA MET A 170 -7.61 6.58 -0.01
C MET A 170 -8.41 6.67 1.28
N ALA A 171 -8.49 7.85 1.89
CA ALA A 171 -9.34 8.10 3.04
C ALA A 171 -10.34 9.22 2.75
N TYR A 172 -11.61 9.05 3.14
CA TYR A 172 -12.68 10.00 2.89
C TYR A 172 -13.18 10.64 4.18
N ASP A 173 -13.20 11.96 4.23
CA ASP A 173 -13.86 12.78 5.25
C ASP A 173 -15.17 13.34 4.70
N ALA A 174 -16.29 12.72 5.11
CA ALA A 174 -17.61 13.11 4.64
C ALA A 174 -18.04 14.50 5.11
N GLU A 175 -17.58 14.93 6.29
CA GLU A 175 -17.91 16.24 6.85
C GLU A 175 -17.25 17.38 6.05
N ALA A 176 -16.02 17.16 5.61
CA ALA A 176 -15.25 18.13 4.83
C ALA A 176 -15.49 18.00 3.30
N ASP A 177 -16.14 16.92 2.84
CA ASP A 177 -16.22 16.50 1.43
C ASP A 177 -14.83 16.34 0.78
N LEU A 178 -13.85 15.84 1.56
CA LEU A 178 -12.47 15.67 1.12
C LEU A 178 -12.09 14.20 0.99
N ILE A 179 -11.50 13.86 -0.14
CA ILE A 179 -10.76 12.61 -0.31
C ILE A 179 -9.27 12.88 -0.17
N TYR A 180 -8.60 12.12 0.69
CA TYR A 180 -7.15 12.17 0.84
C TYR A 180 -6.56 11.04 0.01
N VAL A 181 -5.59 11.39 -0.81
CA VAL A 181 -4.99 10.51 -1.81
C VAL A 181 -3.48 10.59 -1.70
N GLY A 182 -2.84 9.45 -1.51
CA GLY A 182 -1.39 9.34 -1.61
C GLY A 182 -0.96 9.17 -3.06
N THR A 183 0.19 9.72 -3.42
CA THR A 183 0.77 9.59 -4.75
C THR A 183 2.10 8.85 -4.72
N GLY A 184 2.37 8.11 -5.78
CA GLY A 184 3.56 7.31 -5.95
C GLY A 184 4.81 8.11 -6.30
N ASN A 185 5.88 7.37 -6.51
CA ASN A 185 7.20 7.83 -6.89
C ASN A 185 7.21 8.68 -8.17
N ALA A 186 8.31 9.39 -8.34
CA ALA A 186 8.62 10.06 -9.61
C ALA A 186 9.29 9.09 -10.59
N GLU A 187 9.00 9.23 -11.91
CA GLU A 187 9.58 8.40 -12.97
C GLU A 187 10.31 9.27 -14.00
N PRO A 188 11.55 8.93 -14.41
CA PRO A 188 12.44 7.89 -13.81
C PRO A 188 12.86 8.23 -12.37
N TRP A 189 13.27 7.24 -11.58
CA TRP A 189 13.63 7.45 -10.16
C TRP A 189 14.76 8.47 -10.01
N VAL A 190 15.79 8.42 -10.84
CA VAL A 190 16.96 9.29 -10.75
C VAL A 190 16.65 10.70 -11.23
N GLN A 191 16.81 11.68 -10.36
CA GLN A 191 16.47 13.09 -10.62
C GLN A 191 17.13 13.68 -11.87
N LYS A 192 18.37 13.27 -12.22
CA LYS A 192 19.08 13.80 -13.39
C LYS A 192 18.34 13.59 -14.71
N PHE A 193 17.47 12.57 -14.80
CA PHE A 193 16.66 12.30 -15.99
C PHE A 193 15.34 13.09 -16.00
N ARG A 194 14.98 13.72 -14.89
CA ARG A 194 13.79 14.57 -14.74
C ARG A 194 14.10 16.05 -14.88
N GLY A 195 15.32 16.39 -15.29
CA GLY A 195 15.75 17.71 -15.72
C GLY A 195 16.64 18.43 -14.73
N ALA A 196 16.12 19.16 -13.75
CA ALA A 196 16.93 19.98 -12.87
C ALA A 196 17.10 19.32 -11.50
N GLN A 197 18.26 19.51 -10.89
CA GLN A 197 18.48 19.21 -9.47
C GLN A 197 17.69 20.22 -8.61
N ASN A 198 17.23 19.77 -7.44
CA ASN A 198 16.52 20.58 -6.44
C ASN A 198 15.13 21.09 -6.89
N VAL A 199 14.42 20.33 -7.70
CA VAL A 199 13.00 20.57 -8.01
C VAL A 199 12.13 19.55 -7.29
N ASP A 200 10.95 19.96 -6.86
CA ASP A 200 10.08 19.13 -6.00
C ASP A 200 9.40 18.00 -6.75
N ASN A 201 9.17 18.16 -8.05
CA ASN A 201 8.41 17.24 -8.88
C ASN A 201 6.98 16.99 -8.38
N LEU A 202 6.23 18.08 -8.11
CA LEU A 202 4.85 18.01 -7.63
C LEU A 202 3.93 17.36 -8.69
N TYR A 203 3.04 16.45 -8.27
CA TYR A 203 2.74 16.03 -6.88
C TYR A 203 3.14 14.55 -6.68
N THR A 204 4.38 14.16 -6.95
CA THR A 204 4.87 12.82 -6.60
C THR A 204 5.16 12.71 -5.11
N ALA A 205 5.13 11.51 -4.53
CA ALA A 205 5.40 11.21 -3.13
C ALA A 205 4.71 12.19 -2.16
N SER A 206 3.40 12.42 -2.38
CA SER A 206 2.61 13.46 -1.72
C SER A 206 1.29 12.93 -1.18
N ILE A 207 0.72 13.64 -0.21
CA ILE A 207 -0.68 13.52 0.20
C ILE A 207 -1.45 14.68 -0.41
N LEU A 208 -2.52 14.38 -1.12
CA LEU A 208 -3.43 15.36 -1.75
C LEU A 208 -4.79 15.33 -1.05
N ALA A 209 -5.36 16.49 -0.76
CA ALA A 209 -6.76 16.62 -0.37
C ALA A 209 -7.57 17.20 -1.51
N VAL A 210 -8.46 16.43 -2.07
CA VAL A 210 -9.27 16.82 -3.23
C VAL A 210 -10.74 16.79 -2.86
N LYS A 211 -11.48 17.82 -3.30
CA LYS A 211 -12.91 17.91 -3.06
C LYS A 211 -13.66 16.87 -3.90
N VAL A 212 -14.40 15.96 -3.25
CA VAL A 212 -15.08 14.87 -3.93
C VAL A 212 -16.15 15.36 -4.91
N SER A 213 -16.86 16.42 -4.54
CA SER A 213 -17.91 16.98 -5.40
C SER A 213 -17.39 17.58 -6.70
N THR A 214 -16.17 18.11 -6.74
CA THR A 214 -15.65 18.90 -7.88
C THR A 214 -14.35 18.42 -8.50
N GLY A 215 -13.55 17.58 -7.82
CA GLY A 215 -12.21 17.20 -8.24
C GLY A 215 -11.15 18.31 -8.01
N GLU A 216 -11.47 19.37 -7.24
CA GLU A 216 -10.57 20.49 -6.97
C GLU A 216 -9.59 20.14 -5.85
N LEU A 217 -8.27 20.35 -6.10
CA LEU A 217 -7.24 20.24 -5.06
C LEU A 217 -7.39 21.38 -4.04
N LYS A 218 -7.55 21.04 -2.77
CA LYS A 218 -7.65 22.01 -1.67
C LYS A 218 -6.31 22.26 -1.01
N TRP A 219 -5.54 21.20 -0.75
CA TRP A 219 -4.18 21.29 -0.24
C TRP A 219 -3.37 20.05 -0.61
N HIS A 220 -2.07 20.16 -0.51
CA HIS A 220 -1.15 19.04 -0.58
C HIS A 220 -0.05 19.16 0.47
N TYR A 221 0.51 18.01 0.85
CA TYR A 221 1.75 17.91 1.62
C TYR A 221 2.67 16.93 0.91
N GLN A 222 3.89 17.34 0.57
CA GLN A 222 4.86 16.46 -0.07
C GLN A 222 5.76 15.82 0.98
N ALA A 223 5.61 14.51 1.15
CA ALA A 223 6.37 13.75 2.14
C ALA A 223 7.83 13.53 1.71
N VAL A 224 8.08 13.33 0.42
CA VAL A 224 9.42 13.17 -0.12
C VAL A 224 9.62 14.10 -1.33
N PRO A 225 10.06 15.35 -1.09
CA PRO A 225 10.40 16.26 -2.19
C PRO A 225 11.51 15.69 -3.06
N ASN A 226 11.33 15.73 -4.40
CA ASN A 226 12.31 15.20 -5.35
C ASN A 226 12.72 13.74 -5.05
N ASP A 227 11.74 12.89 -4.84
CA ASP A 227 11.97 11.46 -4.53
C ASP A 227 12.87 10.78 -5.58
N ASN A 228 13.86 10.04 -5.10
CA ASN A 228 14.81 9.26 -5.90
C ASN A 228 14.87 7.79 -5.49
N TRP A 229 14.09 7.37 -4.50
CA TRP A 229 14.25 6.10 -3.80
C TRP A 229 13.02 5.19 -3.90
N ASP A 230 12.06 5.56 -4.80
CA ASP A 230 10.77 4.88 -4.90
C ASP A 230 9.96 4.98 -3.59
N TYR A 231 10.03 6.15 -2.94
CA TYR A 231 9.29 6.39 -1.72
C TYR A 231 7.87 6.86 -2.02
N ASP A 232 7.07 5.92 -2.54
CA ASP A 232 5.64 6.14 -2.64
C ASP A 232 5.03 6.62 -1.32
N ASN A 233 4.06 7.52 -1.42
CA ASN A 233 3.30 8.00 -0.28
C ASN A 233 1.82 7.56 -0.36
N VAL A 234 1.57 6.42 -1.00
CA VAL A 234 0.22 5.87 -1.26
C VAL A 234 -0.34 5.02 -0.11
N GLN A 235 0.47 4.75 0.93
CA GLN A 235 0.10 3.90 2.04
C GLN A 235 -1.17 4.42 2.74
N GLN A 236 -1.88 3.51 3.39
CA GLN A 236 -3.13 3.81 4.07
C GLN A 236 -3.00 5.02 5.01
N MET A 237 -3.98 5.89 4.95
CA MET A 237 -4.13 7.04 5.84
C MET A 237 -5.24 6.78 6.85
N ILE A 238 -4.99 7.16 8.11
CA ILE A 238 -5.96 7.07 9.19
C ILE A 238 -6.43 8.49 9.56
N LEU A 239 -7.75 8.68 9.57
CA LEU A 239 -8.38 9.91 10.04
C LEU A 239 -8.84 9.71 11.49
N ALA A 240 -8.47 10.62 12.36
CA ALA A 240 -8.87 10.60 13.76
C ALA A 240 -9.07 12.01 14.32
N ASP A 241 -9.75 12.09 15.45
CA ASP A 241 -9.84 13.29 16.26
C ASP A 241 -9.01 13.05 17.52
N LEU A 242 -7.91 13.79 17.67
CA LEU A 242 -6.94 13.64 18.75
C LEU A 242 -6.82 14.93 19.56
N THR A 243 -6.48 14.81 20.84
CA THR A 243 -6.06 15.96 21.65
C THR A 243 -4.54 16.07 21.63
N ILE A 244 -4.01 17.10 20.97
CA ILE A 244 -2.57 17.36 20.85
C ILE A 244 -2.27 18.70 21.54
N ASN A 245 -1.35 18.71 22.49
CA ASN A 245 -1.01 19.89 23.31
C ASN A 245 -2.25 20.56 23.94
N GLY A 246 -3.17 19.73 24.46
CA GLY A 246 -4.40 20.17 25.12
C GLY A 246 -5.48 20.75 24.17
N ARG A 247 -5.29 20.64 22.85
CA ARG A 247 -6.23 21.15 21.83
C ARG A 247 -6.80 20.01 21.00
N PRO A 248 -8.11 19.95 20.75
CA PRO A 248 -8.70 19.01 19.81
C PRO A 248 -8.22 19.31 18.40
N ARG A 249 -7.81 18.26 17.67
CA ARG A 249 -7.30 18.32 16.30
C ARG A 249 -7.95 17.24 15.45
N LYS A 250 -8.44 17.62 14.28
CA LYS A 250 -8.84 16.68 13.23
C LYS A 250 -7.59 16.31 12.44
N VAL A 251 -7.09 15.08 12.63
CA VAL A 251 -5.80 14.67 12.08
C VAL A 251 -5.92 13.64 10.96
N LEU A 252 -4.94 13.68 10.07
CA LEU A 252 -4.58 12.62 9.15
C LEU A 252 -3.24 12.08 9.60
N MET A 253 -3.14 10.75 9.76
CA MET A 253 -1.94 10.03 10.17
C MET A 253 -1.50 9.06 9.09
N GLN A 254 -0.20 9.01 8.80
CA GLN A 254 0.37 8.08 7.84
C GLN A 254 1.78 7.64 8.27
N ALA A 255 2.05 6.35 8.15
CA ALA A 255 3.39 5.79 8.06
C ALA A 255 3.62 5.36 6.62
N ALA A 256 4.63 5.91 5.94
CA ALA A 256 4.89 5.65 4.53
C ALA A 256 6.18 4.85 4.30
N LYS A 257 6.52 4.58 3.03
CA LYS A 257 7.74 3.88 2.63
C LYS A 257 9.00 4.54 3.17
N ASP A 258 8.99 5.86 3.24
CA ASP A 258 10.09 6.74 3.64
C ASP A 258 10.59 6.56 5.09
N GLY A 259 9.82 5.83 5.91
CA GLY A 259 10.16 5.56 7.31
C GLY A 259 9.72 6.65 8.28
N ILE A 260 8.88 7.59 7.84
CA ILE A 260 8.40 8.71 8.65
C ILE A 260 6.92 8.50 9.01
N PHE A 261 6.58 8.68 10.29
CA PHE A 261 5.21 8.77 10.75
C PHE A 261 4.79 10.24 10.78
N LEU A 262 3.81 10.58 9.92
CA LEU A 262 3.31 11.95 9.76
C LEU A 262 1.98 12.13 10.47
N VAL A 263 1.79 13.32 11.07
CA VAL A 263 0.50 13.82 11.56
C VAL A 263 0.25 15.19 10.95
N LEU A 264 -0.80 15.31 10.17
CA LEU A 264 -1.22 16.54 9.52
C LEU A 264 -2.61 16.97 10.04
N ASP A 265 -2.89 18.26 10.03
CA ASP A 265 -4.26 18.75 10.15
C ASP A 265 -5.02 18.37 8.86
N ARG A 266 -6.05 17.53 8.97
CA ARG A 266 -6.70 16.98 7.78
C ARG A 266 -7.55 17.98 7.01
N ILE A 267 -7.90 19.11 7.63
CA ILE A 267 -8.70 20.16 6.99
C ILE A 267 -7.81 21.10 6.18
N THR A 268 -6.66 21.47 6.71
CA THR A 268 -5.79 22.50 6.13
C THR A 268 -4.53 21.97 5.46
N GLY A 269 -4.13 20.71 5.75
CA GLY A 269 -2.86 20.12 5.32
C GLY A 269 -1.66 20.61 6.14
N GLN A 270 -1.88 21.39 7.20
CA GLN A 270 -0.80 21.88 8.05
C GLN A 270 -0.07 20.73 8.72
N PHE A 271 1.27 20.76 8.65
CA PHE A 271 2.11 19.85 9.40
C PHE A 271 1.93 20.09 10.90
N ILE A 272 1.65 19.02 11.64
CA ILE A 272 1.55 19.04 13.11
C ILE A 272 2.81 18.42 13.70
N SER A 273 3.18 17.24 13.24
CA SER A 273 4.39 16.53 13.68
C SER A 273 4.80 15.45 12.69
N GLY A 274 6.08 15.09 12.72
CA GLY A 274 6.62 13.98 11.96
C GLY A 274 7.86 13.43 12.65
N GLN A 275 7.98 12.11 12.71
CA GLN A 275 9.13 11.45 13.34
C GLN A 275 9.44 10.15 12.61
N ALA A 276 10.73 9.83 12.49
CA ALA A 276 11.15 8.54 11.97
C ALA A 276 10.74 7.43 12.94
N TYR A 277 9.92 6.48 12.45
CA TYR A 277 9.52 5.29 13.22
C TYR A 277 10.50 4.14 13.05
N THR A 278 11.41 4.22 12.08
CA THR A 278 12.53 3.32 11.85
C THR A 278 13.81 4.09 11.54
N GLN A 279 14.90 3.39 11.30
CA GLN A 279 16.17 3.98 10.91
C GLN A 279 16.11 4.57 9.49
N VAL A 280 16.44 5.85 9.36
CA VAL A 280 16.36 6.64 8.13
C VAL A 280 17.63 7.46 7.95
N ASN A 281 18.15 7.57 6.73
CA ASN A 281 19.32 8.41 6.41
C ASN A 281 19.14 9.30 5.17
N TRP A 282 18.03 9.22 4.46
CA TRP A 282 17.76 10.06 3.30
C TRP A 282 17.42 11.52 3.68
N MET A 283 17.02 11.76 4.92
CA MET A 283 16.74 13.08 5.49
C MET A 283 17.32 13.21 6.91
N HIS A 284 17.35 14.42 7.45
CA HIS A 284 17.84 14.70 8.80
C HIS A 284 16.89 15.50 9.69
N GLY A 285 15.62 15.65 9.28
CA GLY A 285 14.59 16.33 10.06
C GLY A 285 13.64 17.15 9.20
N PHE A 286 12.91 18.04 9.85
CA PHE A 286 11.96 18.97 9.21
C PHE A 286 12.38 20.40 9.47
N ASP A 287 12.12 21.30 8.51
CA ASP A 287 12.23 22.73 8.74
C ASP A 287 11.02 23.28 9.54
N GLU A 288 11.02 24.57 9.82
CA GLU A 288 9.93 25.23 10.58
C GLU A 288 8.55 25.13 9.91
N SER A 289 8.50 24.93 8.62
CA SER A 289 7.26 24.74 7.86
C SER A 289 6.76 23.30 7.88
N GLY A 290 7.57 22.37 8.40
CA GLY A 290 7.32 20.93 8.34
C GLY A 290 7.75 20.28 7.04
N ARG A 291 8.57 20.94 6.22
CA ARG A 291 9.14 20.36 5.01
C ARG A 291 10.32 19.45 5.37
N PRO A 292 10.40 18.24 4.81
CA PRO A 292 11.56 17.35 4.99
C PRO A 292 12.86 17.99 4.50
N MET A 293 13.92 17.93 5.32
CA MET A 293 15.27 18.39 5.00
C MET A 293 16.09 17.20 4.49
N ILE A 294 16.24 17.11 3.18
CA ILE A 294 16.90 15.98 2.52
C ILE A 294 18.41 16.04 2.73
N ASN A 295 19.04 14.90 3.02
CA ASN A 295 20.49 14.76 2.99
C ASN A 295 21.01 14.83 1.55
N LYS A 296 21.89 15.79 1.28
CA LYS A 296 22.46 15.96 -0.07
C LYS A 296 23.30 14.76 -0.49
N ASP A 297 23.89 14.06 0.46
CA ASP A 297 24.70 12.86 0.21
C ASP A 297 23.85 11.59 -0.01
N ALA A 298 22.52 11.69 0.11
CA ALA A 298 21.62 10.60 -0.21
C ALA A 298 21.35 10.44 -1.72
N PHE A 299 21.68 11.45 -2.52
CA PHE A 299 21.55 11.36 -3.98
C PHE A 299 22.70 10.55 -4.58
N TYR A 300 22.37 9.64 -5.47
CA TYR A 300 23.29 8.66 -6.07
C TYR A 300 23.57 8.94 -7.56
N ASP A 301 23.41 10.18 -8.01
CA ASP A 301 23.65 10.59 -9.40
C ASP A 301 25.09 10.32 -9.89
N LYS A 302 26.06 10.35 -8.97
CA LYS A 302 27.49 10.22 -9.27
C LYS A 302 28.09 8.91 -8.77
N GLU A 303 27.83 8.57 -7.51
CA GLU A 303 28.37 7.42 -6.82
C GLU A 303 27.26 6.60 -6.18
N PRO A 304 27.40 5.28 -6.08
CA PRO A 304 26.43 4.45 -5.37
C PRO A 304 26.32 4.81 -3.90
N VAL A 305 25.08 4.86 -3.38
CA VAL A 305 24.78 5.23 -2.00
C VAL A 305 23.84 4.21 -1.36
N THR A 306 24.15 3.79 -0.12
CA THR A 306 23.26 2.92 0.68
C THR A 306 22.26 3.75 1.44
N ILE A 307 20.99 3.51 1.18
CA ILE A 307 19.85 4.25 1.73
C ILE A 307 18.98 3.34 2.60
N PHE A 308 18.53 3.90 3.70
CA PHE A 308 17.55 3.34 4.64
C PHE A 308 16.30 4.21 4.65
N PRO A 309 15.10 3.59 4.56
CA PRO A 309 14.83 2.19 4.26
C PRO A 309 15.09 1.81 2.80
N THR A 310 14.77 0.55 2.43
CA THR A 310 14.84 0.07 1.03
C THR A 310 13.79 0.76 0.14
N ALA A 311 13.84 0.61 -1.18
CA ALA A 311 12.77 1.01 -2.08
C ALA A 311 11.42 0.30 -1.78
N GLY A 312 11.46 -0.90 -1.18
CA GLY A 312 10.26 -1.55 -0.67
C GLY A 312 9.63 -0.83 0.54
N GLY A 313 10.37 0.11 1.13
CA GLY A 313 9.92 0.95 2.23
C GLY A 313 9.99 0.30 3.61
N ALA A 314 9.91 1.14 4.63
CA ALA A 314 9.75 0.71 6.02
C ALA A 314 8.35 0.20 6.32
N HIS A 315 7.36 0.72 5.64
CA HIS A 315 5.97 0.25 5.58
C HIS A 315 5.48 0.36 4.14
N ASN A 316 4.69 -0.61 3.69
CA ASN A 316 4.20 -0.61 2.31
C ASN A 316 2.66 -0.73 2.31
N TRP A 317 2.06 -1.46 1.38
CA TRP A 317 0.59 -1.58 1.25
C TRP A 317 -0.11 -2.35 2.38
N ALA A 318 0.62 -3.09 3.21
CA ALA A 318 0.06 -3.82 4.33
C ALA A 318 -0.59 -2.82 5.32
N PRO A 319 -1.92 -2.85 5.53
CA PRO A 319 -2.58 -1.79 6.28
C PRO A 319 -2.11 -1.72 7.73
N MET A 320 -1.91 -0.50 8.22
CA MET A 320 -1.80 -0.16 9.63
C MET A 320 -3.19 -0.02 10.26
N SER A 321 -3.27 0.00 11.58
CA SER A 321 -4.54 0.15 12.30
C SER A 321 -4.41 1.12 13.47
N PHE A 322 -5.49 1.81 13.81
CA PHE A 322 -5.56 2.69 14.99
C PHE A 322 -6.59 2.15 15.97
N SER A 323 -6.23 2.08 17.24
CA SER A 323 -7.19 1.78 18.31
C SER A 323 -7.50 3.04 19.11
N PRO A 324 -8.72 3.54 19.07
CA PRO A 324 -9.12 4.67 19.92
C PRO A 324 -9.05 4.37 21.41
N ASN A 325 -9.14 3.09 21.82
CA ASN A 325 -9.06 2.68 23.22
C ASN A 325 -7.66 2.84 23.82
N THR A 326 -6.63 2.55 23.02
CA THR A 326 -5.22 2.69 23.44
C THR A 326 -4.61 4.02 22.99
N GLY A 327 -5.21 4.69 22.00
CA GLY A 327 -4.64 5.87 21.34
C GLY A 327 -3.42 5.56 20.45
N LEU A 328 -3.16 4.28 20.16
CA LEU A 328 -1.96 3.85 19.43
C LEU A 328 -2.26 3.47 17.97
N VAL A 329 -1.28 3.70 17.10
CA VAL A 329 -1.24 3.20 15.73
C VAL A 329 -0.32 1.98 15.66
N TYR A 330 -0.76 0.91 15.01
CA TYR A 330 -0.02 -0.35 14.87
C TYR A 330 0.50 -0.44 13.44
N ILE A 331 1.83 -0.47 13.30
CA ILE A 331 2.52 -0.35 12.01
C ILE A 331 3.28 -1.65 11.73
N PRO A 332 2.95 -2.39 10.66
CA PRO A 332 3.79 -3.48 10.16
C PRO A 332 5.07 -2.90 9.55
N THR A 333 6.17 -2.92 10.30
CA THR A 333 7.42 -2.27 9.91
C THR A 333 8.40 -3.25 9.31
N SER A 334 9.09 -2.85 8.23
CA SER A 334 10.22 -3.54 7.61
C SER A 334 11.53 -2.80 7.87
N TYR A 335 12.59 -3.57 8.09
CA TYR A 335 13.95 -3.07 8.28
C TYR A 335 14.83 -3.47 7.11
N GLY A 336 15.70 -2.59 6.66
CA GLY A 336 16.66 -2.87 5.62
C GLY A 336 17.15 -1.64 4.88
N SER A 337 18.11 -1.87 4.02
CA SER A 337 18.71 -0.87 3.15
C SER A 337 18.86 -1.38 1.73
N TRP A 338 18.95 -0.46 0.78
CA TRP A 338 19.41 -0.74 -0.57
C TRP A 338 20.54 0.19 -0.97
N THR A 339 21.48 -0.33 -1.78
CA THR A 339 22.49 0.50 -2.43
C THR A 339 21.97 0.89 -3.82
N PHE A 340 21.70 2.16 -3.99
CA PHE A 340 21.26 2.73 -5.25
C PHE A 340 22.47 3.21 -6.07
N ALA A 341 22.43 3.00 -7.37
CA ALA A 341 23.44 3.44 -8.31
C ALA A 341 22.79 3.89 -9.62
N ALA A 342 23.06 5.12 -10.05
CA ALA A 342 22.50 5.65 -11.28
C ALA A 342 23.28 5.18 -12.51
N GLY A 343 22.56 4.73 -13.54
CA GLY A 343 23.11 4.50 -14.88
C GLY A 343 23.32 5.81 -15.65
N ASP A 344 24.02 5.73 -16.77
CA ASP A 344 24.23 6.87 -17.68
C ASP A 344 22.99 7.24 -18.49
N LYS A 345 22.04 6.33 -18.60
CA LYS A 345 20.78 6.46 -19.34
C LYS A 345 19.67 5.68 -18.65
N VAL A 346 18.43 6.06 -18.95
CA VAL A 346 17.26 5.25 -18.60
C VAL A 346 17.33 3.93 -19.38
N VAL A 347 17.18 2.81 -18.67
CA VAL A 347 17.21 1.47 -19.26
C VAL A 347 15.86 0.82 -19.01
N PRO A 348 15.19 0.28 -20.04
CA PRO A 348 14.01 -0.54 -19.86
C PRO A 348 14.31 -1.70 -18.90
N HIS A 349 13.48 -1.84 -17.86
CA HIS A 349 13.57 -2.88 -16.86
C HIS A 349 12.25 -3.67 -16.84
N PRO A 350 12.24 -4.96 -16.47
CA PRO A 350 10.99 -5.73 -16.33
C PRO A 350 9.95 -5.07 -15.41
N TYR A 351 10.41 -4.24 -14.47
CA TYR A 351 9.57 -3.49 -13.52
C TYR A 351 9.44 -2.00 -13.87
N GLY A 352 9.84 -1.56 -15.05
CA GLY A 352 9.78 -0.17 -15.48
C GLY A 352 11.13 0.44 -15.83
N ASP A 353 11.12 1.68 -16.29
CA ASP A 353 12.29 2.43 -16.74
C ASP A 353 12.88 3.26 -15.59
N THR A 354 13.56 2.63 -14.65
CA THR A 354 14.01 3.27 -13.41
C THR A 354 15.21 4.20 -13.57
N GLY A 355 16.02 4.00 -14.60
CA GLY A 355 17.29 4.71 -14.78
C GLY A 355 18.40 4.24 -13.83
N LEU A 356 18.18 3.15 -13.10
CA LEU A 356 19.18 2.58 -12.18
C LEU A 356 20.13 1.66 -12.93
N ALA A 357 21.41 1.66 -12.52
CA ALA A 357 22.38 0.66 -12.91
C ALA A 357 22.30 -0.58 -12.01
N GLU A 358 22.81 -1.71 -12.49
CA GLU A 358 22.90 -2.94 -11.68
C GLU A 358 23.78 -2.73 -10.45
N GLY A 359 23.39 -3.31 -9.31
CA GLY A 359 24.18 -3.29 -8.07
C GLY A 359 23.44 -3.13 -6.75
N PHE A 360 22.15 -3.41 -6.70
CA PHE A 360 21.27 -3.21 -5.54
C PHE A 360 21.63 -3.98 -4.25
N LEU A 361 22.53 -4.96 -4.29
CA LEU A 361 22.59 -5.98 -3.24
C LEU A 361 23.85 -5.93 -2.35
N THR A 362 24.77 -5.00 -2.55
CA THR A 362 25.95 -4.85 -1.70
C THR A 362 25.87 -3.57 -0.89
N GLU A 363 25.72 -3.71 0.42
CA GLU A 363 25.84 -2.56 1.32
C GLU A 363 27.23 -1.92 1.17
N ARG A 364 27.28 -0.59 1.07
CA ARG A 364 28.49 0.18 1.08
C ARG A 364 28.60 0.95 2.39
N PRO A 365 29.81 1.22 2.87
CA PRO A 365 29.98 2.08 4.02
C PRO A 365 29.27 3.41 3.80
N ASN A 366 28.50 3.82 4.80
CA ASN A 366 27.70 5.03 4.76
C ASN A 366 28.08 5.93 5.94
N SER A 367 28.45 7.17 5.66
CA SER A 367 28.84 8.17 6.67
C SER A 367 27.67 9.09 7.07
N MET A 368 26.51 8.95 6.44
CA MET A 368 25.35 9.78 6.76
C MET A 368 24.79 9.44 8.15
N PRO A 369 24.43 10.45 8.94
CA PRO A 369 23.81 10.21 10.23
C PRO A 369 22.41 9.62 10.04
N PHE A 370 22.05 8.73 10.97
CA PHE A 370 20.71 8.17 11.05
C PHE A 370 19.82 8.97 11.99
N ILE A 371 18.54 9.07 11.65
CA ILE A 371 17.47 9.45 12.56
C ILE A 371 16.55 8.25 12.77
N GLY A 372 15.77 8.26 13.85
CA GLY A 372 14.84 7.18 14.19
C GLY A 372 15.49 6.01 14.96
N PRO A 373 14.65 5.09 15.47
CA PRO A 373 15.10 3.96 16.27
C PRO A 373 15.81 2.91 15.42
N PRO A 374 16.82 2.21 15.97
CA PRO A 374 17.47 1.12 15.28
C PRO A 374 16.54 -0.08 15.12
N PRO A 375 16.83 -1.02 14.20
CA PRO A 375 16.13 -2.28 14.05
C PRO A 375 16.06 -3.08 15.37
N LEU A 376 15.06 -3.95 15.49
CA LEU A 376 14.93 -4.87 16.62
C LEU A 376 15.90 -6.06 16.45
N GLY A 377 17.11 -5.90 16.97
CA GLY A 377 18.16 -6.92 16.88
C GLY A 377 18.51 -7.27 15.43
N LYS A 378 18.38 -8.55 15.06
CA LYS A 378 18.62 -9.06 13.69
C LYS A 378 17.34 -9.27 12.89
N GLU A 379 16.21 -8.85 13.43
CA GLU A 379 14.91 -9.01 12.78
C GLU A 379 14.81 -8.17 11.51
N ARG A 380 14.10 -8.68 10.52
CA ARG A 380 13.82 -7.95 9.27
C ARG A 380 12.59 -7.06 9.34
N GLY A 381 11.87 -7.09 10.45
CA GLY A 381 10.69 -6.29 10.69
C GLY A 381 10.03 -6.59 12.01
N ALA A 382 9.04 -5.78 12.34
CA ALA A 382 8.29 -5.85 13.57
C ALA A 382 6.83 -5.40 13.36
N LEU A 383 5.97 -5.71 14.31
CA LEU A 383 4.79 -4.90 14.57
C LEU A 383 5.16 -3.85 15.62
N GLU A 384 4.99 -2.59 15.29
CA GLU A 384 5.27 -1.46 16.16
C GLU A 384 3.99 -0.77 16.58
N ALA A 385 3.82 -0.50 17.88
CA ALA A 385 2.76 0.34 18.40
C ALA A 385 3.32 1.74 18.64
N TRP A 386 2.78 2.70 17.93
CA TRP A 386 3.24 4.08 17.88
C TRP A 386 2.23 5.02 18.54
N ASP A 387 2.71 5.88 19.43
CA ASP A 387 1.94 6.98 20.00
C ASP A 387 1.97 8.19 19.05
N PRO A 388 0.86 8.49 18.34
CA PRO A 388 0.83 9.56 17.35
C PRO A 388 0.86 10.96 17.95
N VAL A 389 0.50 11.11 19.23
CA VAL A 389 0.48 12.38 19.96
C VAL A 389 1.87 12.78 20.41
N ASN A 390 2.60 11.82 20.99
CA ASN A 390 3.95 12.03 21.52
C ASN A 390 5.05 11.63 20.54
N GLN A 391 4.70 11.14 19.35
CA GLN A 391 5.62 10.72 18.29
C GLN A 391 6.70 9.74 18.80
N LYS A 392 6.27 8.66 19.46
CA LYS A 392 7.20 7.70 20.05
C LYS A 392 6.70 6.26 19.97
N LEU A 393 7.66 5.35 19.88
CA LEU A 393 7.43 3.93 20.03
C LEU A 393 7.00 3.60 21.48
N VAL A 394 5.90 2.86 21.62
CA VAL A 394 5.39 2.37 22.91
C VAL A 394 5.84 0.95 23.16
N TRP A 395 5.59 0.06 22.20
CA TRP A 395 6.08 -1.30 22.21
C TRP A 395 6.32 -1.80 20.79
N ARG A 396 7.13 -2.83 20.64
CA ARG A 396 7.31 -3.55 19.38
C ARG A 396 7.56 -5.04 19.63
N THR A 397 7.13 -5.86 18.69
CA THR A 397 7.33 -7.31 18.75
C THR A 397 7.90 -7.80 17.41
N PRO A 398 8.80 -8.80 17.42
CA PRO A 398 9.32 -9.41 16.19
C PRO A 398 8.19 -9.99 15.35
N GLY A 399 8.35 -9.93 14.04
CA GLY A 399 7.37 -10.47 13.10
C GLY A 399 6.72 -9.38 12.29
N GLY A 400 6.44 -9.65 11.09
CA GLY A 400 6.19 -8.65 10.07
C GLY A 400 7.45 -8.47 9.26
N GLY A 401 7.58 -7.35 8.65
CA GLY A 401 8.64 -7.06 7.69
C GLY A 401 8.35 -7.66 6.33
N GLY A 402 8.91 -7.02 5.32
CA GLY A 402 8.61 -7.36 3.95
C GLY A 402 7.16 -7.08 3.57
N ILE A 403 6.69 -7.82 2.61
CA ILE A 403 5.35 -7.69 2.05
C ILE A 403 4.41 -8.62 2.83
N GLY A 404 3.97 -8.17 4.00
CA GLY A 404 3.03 -8.91 4.86
C GLY A 404 1.58 -8.49 4.65
N GLY A 405 0.68 -9.11 5.41
CA GLY A 405 -0.76 -8.93 5.27
C GLY A 405 -1.37 -7.77 6.04
N GLY A 406 -0.62 -7.09 6.89
CA GLY A 406 -1.12 -5.96 7.69
C GLY A 406 -1.77 -6.33 9.03
N VAL A 407 -2.42 -5.35 9.64
CA VAL A 407 -2.97 -5.45 10.98
C VAL A 407 -4.40 -4.91 11.06
N VAL A 408 -5.22 -5.50 11.95
CA VAL A 408 -6.52 -4.96 12.34
C VAL A 408 -6.63 -4.97 13.87
N THR A 409 -7.20 -3.91 14.45
CA THR A 409 -7.47 -3.81 15.87
C THR A 409 -8.95 -4.00 16.18
N THR A 410 -9.25 -4.46 17.39
CA THR A 410 -10.62 -4.68 17.86
C THR A 410 -10.89 -3.88 19.13
N ALA A 411 -12.19 -3.67 19.43
CA ALA A 411 -12.62 -3.03 20.67
C ALA A 411 -12.26 -3.84 21.93
N GLY A 412 -11.97 -5.13 21.78
CA GLY A 412 -11.57 -6.04 22.86
C GLY A 412 -10.06 -6.03 23.15
N ASN A 413 -9.36 -4.93 22.88
CA ASN A 413 -7.92 -4.78 23.15
C ASN A 413 -7.03 -5.78 22.41
N LEU A 414 -7.40 -6.20 21.19
CA LEU A 414 -6.58 -7.08 20.35
C LEU A 414 -6.05 -6.36 19.11
N ALA A 415 -4.82 -6.70 18.73
CA ALA A 415 -4.21 -6.40 17.45
C ALA A 415 -3.93 -7.72 16.72
N PHE A 416 -4.67 -8.00 15.65
CA PHE A 416 -4.42 -9.15 14.78
C PHE A 416 -3.47 -8.75 13.68
N GLN A 417 -2.37 -9.49 13.52
CA GLN A 417 -1.40 -9.32 12.45
C GLN A 417 -1.32 -10.58 11.60
N VAL A 418 -1.22 -10.40 10.30
CA VAL A 418 -0.90 -11.48 9.37
C VAL A 418 0.49 -11.22 8.79
N ILE A 419 1.35 -12.21 8.80
CA ILE A 419 2.70 -12.10 8.24
C ILE A 419 2.90 -13.03 7.05
N ASN A 420 3.85 -12.69 6.19
CA ASN A 420 4.03 -13.35 4.89
C ASN A 420 4.52 -14.81 4.95
N ASP A 421 4.90 -15.30 6.12
CA ASP A 421 5.21 -16.71 6.36
C ASP A 421 3.97 -17.56 6.63
N GLY A 422 2.79 -16.93 6.59
CA GLY A 422 1.49 -17.60 6.71
C GLY A 422 0.94 -17.66 8.13
N ARG A 423 1.53 -16.94 9.09
CA ARG A 423 1.00 -16.88 10.45
C ARG A 423 -0.04 -15.78 10.63
N LEU A 424 -1.13 -16.13 11.29
CA LEU A 424 -2.05 -15.19 11.94
C LEU A 424 -1.67 -15.10 13.41
N LEU A 425 -1.41 -13.89 13.87
CA LEU A 425 -0.98 -13.60 15.23
C LEU A 425 -1.99 -12.66 15.90
N ALA A 426 -2.18 -12.76 17.19
CA ALA A 426 -2.91 -11.78 17.98
C ALA A 426 -2.08 -11.34 19.19
N TYR A 427 -2.09 -10.04 19.42
CA TYR A 427 -1.40 -9.41 20.54
C TYR A 427 -2.38 -8.59 21.37
N SER A 428 -2.07 -8.40 22.68
CA SER A 428 -2.72 -7.36 23.45
C SER A 428 -2.35 -6.00 22.87
N ALA A 429 -3.35 -5.19 22.55
CA ALA A 429 -3.11 -3.92 21.85
C ALA A 429 -2.34 -2.91 22.71
N ASP A 430 -2.53 -2.94 24.03
CA ASP A 430 -1.89 -2.03 24.99
C ASP A 430 -0.42 -2.38 25.29
N LYS A 431 -0.04 -3.69 25.26
CA LYS A 431 1.28 -4.15 25.74
C LYS A 431 2.09 -4.93 24.69
N GLY A 432 1.48 -5.39 23.60
CA GLY A 432 2.16 -6.23 22.61
C GLY A 432 2.45 -7.66 23.07
N GLU A 433 1.79 -8.14 24.11
CA GLU A 433 1.88 -9.52 24.57
C GLU A 433 1.25 -10.45 23.53
N LYS A 434 2.00 -11.45 23.06
CA LYS A 434 1.46 -12.44 22.10
C LYS A 434 0.45 -13.34 22.79
N LEU A 435 -0.81 -13.28 22.35
CA LEU A 435 -1.92 -14.03 22.91
C LEU A 435 -2.29 -15.25 22.06
N PHE A 436 -2.03 -15.20 20.75
CA PHE A 436 -2.44 -16.24 19.82
C PHE A 436 -1.49 -16.32 18.64
N GLU A 437 -1.30 -17.53 18.12
CA GLU A 437 -0.55 -17.80 16.88
C GLU A 437 -1.15 -19.00 16.16
N LEU A 438 -1.40 -18.85 14.87
CA LEU A 438 -1.91 -19.91 14.01
C LEU A 438 -1.18 -19.91 12.68
N GLN A 439 -0.63 -21.09 12.29
CA GLN A 439 -0.04 -21.27 10.98
C GLN A 439 -1.12 -21.68 9.96
N THR A 440 -1.32 -20.85 8.93
CA THR A 440 -2.32 -21.12 7.87
C THR A 440 -1.79 -22.05 6.78
N GLY A 441 -0.48 -22.22 6.67
CA GLY A 441 0.16 -22.97 5.59
C GLY A 441 0.06 -22.28 4.21
N ARG A 442 -0.22 -20.97 4.18
CA ARG A 442 -0.25 -20.13 2.97
C ARG A 442 0.63 -18.91 3.18
N THR A 443 1.27 -18.47 2.11
CA THR A 443 2.03 -17.20 2.06
C THR A 443 1.23 -16.14 1.31
N GLY A 444 1.77 -14.94 1.13
CA GLY A 444 1.08 -13.89 0.37
C GLY A 444 -0.29 -13.54 0.96
N MET A 445 -0.32 -13.29 2.26
CA MET A 445 -1.52 -13.10 3.04
C MET A 445 -2.15 -11.73 2.79
N GLY A 446 -3.46 -11.72 2.53
CA GLY A 446 -4.27 -10.49 2.56
C GLY A 446 -4.48 -9.98 3.99
N PRO A 447 -4.80 -8.69 4.17
CA PRO A 447 -5.04 -8.13 5.50
C PRO A 447 -6.21 -8.81 6.19
N PRO A 448 -6.14 -8.97 7.53
CA PRO A 448 -7.26 -9.51 8.29
C PRO A 448 -8.39 -8.47 8.38
N ILE A 449 -9.62 -8.95 8.33
CA ILE A 449 -10.81 -8.17 8.64
C ILE A 449 -11.59 -8.83 9.75
N THR A 450 -12.38 -8.06 10.51
CA THR A 450 -13.33 -8.58 11.49
C THR A 450 -14.73 -8.06 11.20
N TYR A 451 -15.73 -8.93 11.40
CA TYR A 451 -17.13 -8.60 11.15
C TYR A 451 -18.05 -9.45 12.04
N MET A 452 -19.30 -9.04 12.12
CA MET A 452 -20.33 -9.74 12.89
C MET A 452 -21.41 -10.31 11.97
N VAL A 453 -21.81 -11.56 12.20
CA VAL A 453 -22.99 -12.18 11.58
C VAL A 453 -23.77 -12.91 12.66
N ASP A 454 -25.06 -12.64 12.76
CA ASP A 454 -25.98 -13.29 13.73
C ASP A 454 -25.44 -13.28 15.19
N GLY A 455 -24.82 -12.18 15.58
CA GLY A 455 -24.28 -12.00 16.93
C GLY A 455 -22.93 -12.69 17.20
N LYS A 456 -22.36 -13.36 16.21
CA LYS A 456 -21.04 -13.99 16.28
C LYS A 456 -19.98 -13.14 15.57
N GLN A 457 -18.80 -13.03 16.17
CA GLN A 457 -17.66 -12.36 15.57
C GLN A 457 -16.82 -13.34 14.75
N TYR A 458 -16.44 -12.87 13.57
CA TYR A 458 -15.55 -13.59 12.66
C TYR A 458 -14.30 -12.77 12.38
N VAL A 459 -13.17 -13.47 12.19
CA VAL A 459 -11.94 -12.91 11.63
C VAL A 459 -11.70 -13.61 10.29
N ALA A 460 -11.55 -12.85 9.23
CA ALA A 460 -11.31 -13.42 7.91
C ALA A 460 -10.05 -12.84 7.28
N LEU A 461 -9.37 -13.68 6.49
CA LEU A 461 -8.18 -13.29 5.74
C LEU A 461 -8.02 -14.18 4.50
N MET A 462 -7.32 -13.68 3.51
CA MET A 462 -6.97 -14.44 2.32
C MET A 462 -5.49 -14.84 2.36
N GLY A 463 -5.20 -16.06 1.94
CA GLY A 463 -3.84 -16.56 1.77
C GLY A 463 -3.66 -17.23 0.42
N GLY A 464 -2.50 -17.06 -0.19
CA GLY A 464 -2.19 -17.61 -1.51
C GLY A 464 -0.70 -17.47 -1.81
N LEU A 465 -0.34 -17.55 -3.08
CA LEU A 465 0.99 -17.14 -3.54
C LEU A 465 1.01 -15.62 -3.61
N GLY A 466 1.91 -14.97 -2.87
CA GLY A 466 1.94 -13.54 -2.78
C GLY A 466 2.83 -12.85 -3.80
N GLY A 467 2.43 -11.66 -4.16
CA GLY A 467 3.23 -10.57 -4.68
C GLY A 467 4.25 -10.95 -5.76
N LEU A 468 5.50 -10.75 -5.43
CA LEU A 468 6.62 -10.93 -6.36
C LEU A 468 6.74 -12.37 -6.91
N ALA A 469 6.37 -13.39 -6.12
CA ALA A 469 6.36 -14.78 -6.59
C ALA A 469 5.39 -15.01 -7.75
N MET A 470 4.26 -14.31 -7.74
CA MET A 470 3.30 -14.36 -8.84
C MET A 470 3.78 -13.65 -10.11
N ALA A 471 4.58 -12.60 -9.97
CA ALA A 471 5.14 -11.88 -11.12
C ALA A 471 6.08 -12.76 -11.96
N VAL A 472 6.83 -13.64 -11.31
CA VAL A 472 7.83 -14.52 -11.96
C VAL A 472 7.30 -15.91 -12.29
N THR A 473 6.08 -16.26 -11.87
CA THR A 473 5.48 -17.56 -12.16
C THR A 473 4.92 -17.58 -13.59
N PRO A 474 5.29 -18.54 -14.45
CA PRO A 474 4.74 -18.66 -15.80
C PRO A 474 3.20 -18.70 -15.83
N THR A 475 2.58 -18.15 -16.87
CA THR A 475 1.13 -18.01 -17.01
C THR A 475 0.36 -19.33 -17.06
N ASP A 476 1.02 -20.38 -17.53
CA ASP A 476 0.48 -21.74 -17.68
C ASP A 476 0.77 -22.65 -16.46
N THR A 477 1.48 -22.12 -15.46
CA THR A 477 1.77 -22.88 -14.25
C THR A 477 0.47 -23.18 -13.49
N LYS A 478 0.10 -24.44 -13.37
CA LYS A 478 -0.93 -24.88 -12.44
C LYS A 478 -0.39 -24.71 -11.02
N LEU A 479 -1.06 -23.87 -10.26
CA LEU A 479 -0.74 -23.71 -8.85
C LEU A 479 -1.32 -24.92 -8.10
N ASP A 480 -0.46 -25.77 -7.54
CA ASP A 480 -0.87 -26.89 -6.68
C ASP A 480 -1.54 -26.41 -5.39
N THR A 481 -1.44 -25.13 -5.12
CA THR A 481 -1.95 -24.47 -3.91
C THR A 481 -2.80 -23.25 -4.26
N PRO A 482 -4.10 -23.44 -4.53
CA PRO A 482 -4.99 -22.33 -4.81
C PRO A 482 -5.07 -21.37 -3.61
N PRO A 483 -5.34 -20.08 -3.83
CA PRO A 483 -5.61 -19.14 -2.76
C PRO A 483 -6.83 -19.59 -1.96
N LEU A 484 -6.79 -19.37 -0.64
CA LEU A 484 -7.86 -19.72 0.29
C LEU A 484 -8.36 -18.48 1.01
N LEU A 485 -9.67 -18.41 1.20
CA LEU A 485 -10.28 -17.53 2.17
C LEU A 485 -10.43 -18.30 3.48
N PHE A 486 -9.74 -17.85 4.51
CA PHE A 486 -9.88 -18.35 5.88
C PHE A 486 -10.91 -17.49 6.61
N VAL A 487 -11.82 -18.15 7.30
CA VAL A 487 -12.80 -17.50 8.18
C VAL A 487 -12.78 -18.22 9.51
N PHE A 488 -12.47 -17.47 10.57
CA PHE A 488 -12.33 -17.99 11.92
C PHE A 488 -13.47 -17.47 12.78
N GLU A 489 -14.03 -18.38 13.56
CA GLU A 489 -14.99 -18.11 14.62
C GLU A 489 -14.40 -18.54 15.97
N LEU A 490 -14.71 -17.83 17.04
CA LEU A 490 -14.32 -18.23 18.40
C LEU A 490 -14.95 -19.59 18.74
N ASP A 491 -14.17 -20.46 19.37
CA ASP A 491 -14.55 -21.83 19.75
C ASP A 491 -14.83 -22.79 18.56
N GLY A 492 -14.43 -22.43 17.35
CA GLY A 492 -14.53 -23.26 16.17
C GLY A 492 -13.75 -24.58 16.29
N LYS A 493 -14.27 -25.66 15.69
CA LYS A 493 -13.72 -27.02 15.81
C LYS A 493 -13.25 -27.64 14.49
N THR A 494 -13.51 -26.96 13.38
CA THR A 494 -13.09 -27.46 12.07
C THR A 494 -11.56 -27.43 11.94
N PRO A 495 -10.91 -28.55 11.57
CA PRO A 495 -9.47 -28.59 11.45
C PRO A 495 -8.98 -27.70 10.29
N MET A 496 -7.79 -27.11 10.46
CA MET A 496 -7.12 -26.37 9.40
C MET A 496 -6.88 -27.26 8.18
N PRO A 497 -7.01 -26.72 6.95
CA PRO A 497 -6.60 -27.46 5.75
C PRO A 497 -5.10 -27.78 5.83
N LYS A 498 -4.70 -28.89 5.21
CA LYS A 498 -3.28 -29.26 5.17
C LYS A 498 -2.45 -28.13 4.60
N PRO A 499 -1.29 -27.80 5.21
CA PRO A 499 -0.38 -26.82 4.68
C PRO A 499 -0.01 -27.14 3.22
N ALA A 500 0.12 -26.12 2.40
CA ALA A 500 0.72 -26.28 1.08
C ALA A 500 2.19 -26.66 1.21
N ALA A 501 2.71 -27.37 0.21
CA ALA A 501 4.17 -27.49 0.08
C ALA A 501 4.79 -26.08 -0.01
N PRO A 502 5.93 -25.82 0.65
CA PRO A 502 6.60 -24.54 0.52
C PRO A 502 6.92 -24.27 -0.95
N PRO A 503 6.78 -23.01 -1.42
CA PRO A 503 7.20 -22.67 -2.78
C PRO A 503 8.70 -22.98 -2.95
N PRO A 504 9.13 -23.36 -4.15
CA PRO A 504 10.54 -23.60 -4.41
C PRO A 504 11.34 -22.33 -4.07
N PRO A 505 12.60 -22.47 -3.59
CA PRO A 505 13.46 -21.31 -3.33
C PRO A 505 13.56 -20.42 -4.57
N PHE A 506 13.60 -19.12 -4.35
CA PHE A 506 13.79 -18.14 -5.42
C PHE A 506 15.04 -18.50 -6.24
N GLY A 507 14.89 -18.70 -7.56
CA GLY A 507 15.98 -19.12 -8.45
C GLY A 507 16.21 -20.64 -8.55
N ALA A 508 15.40 -21.47 -7.91
CA ALA A 508 15.46 -22.90 -8.15
C ALA A 508 15.00 -23.23 -9.59
N PRO A 509 15.69 -24.14 -10.28
CA PRO A 509 15.23 -24.61 -11.58
C PRO A 509 13.82 -25.23 -11.46
N PRO A 510 12.98 -25.11 -12.50
CA PRO A 510 11.67 -25.75 -12.47
C PRO A 510 11.80 -27.24 -12.20
N PRO A 511 10.87 -27.85 -11.44
CA PRO A 511 10.88 -29.27 -11.21
C PRO A 511 10.82 -30.01 -12.56
N PRO A 512 11.50 -31.16 -12.68
CA PRO A 512 11.43 -31.96 -13.90
C PRO A 512 9.97 -32.33 -14.20
N PRO A 513 9.57 -32.39 -15.47
CA PRO A 513 8.22 -32.80 -15.83
C PRO A 513 7.89 -34.16 -15.19
N PRO A 514 6.63 -34.40 -14.80
CA PRO A 514 6.22 -35.66 -14.23
C PRO A 514 6.62 -36.78 -15.20
N THR A 515 7.36 -37.75 -14.72
CA THR A 515 7.66 -38.96 -15.49
C THR A 515 6.33 -39.66 -15.72
N GLU A 516 5.85 -39.66 -16.96
CA GLU A 516 4.70 -40.48 -17.33
C GLU A 516 5.06 -41.94 -17.02
N LEU A 517 4.46 -42.49 -15.97
CA LEU A 517 4.45 -43.92 -15.74
C LEU A 517 3.55 -44.53 -16.83
N HIS A 518 4.15 -44.94 -17.93
CA HIS A 518 3.50 -45.86 -18.84
C HIS A 518 3.10 -47.12 -18.08
N LYS A 519 1.79 -47.28 -17.87
CA LYS A 519 1.17 -48.57 -17.61
C LYS A 519 0.38 -49.00 -18.83
#